data_392c6b557fee4d0ead297c4072d9b64b
#
_entry.id   392c6b557fee4d0ead297c4072d9b64b
#
_cell.length_a   1.000
_cell.length_b   1.000
_cell.length_c   1.000
_cell.angle_alpha   90.00
_cell.angle_beta   90.00
_cell.angle_gamma   90.00
#
_symmetry.space_group_name_H-M   'P 1'
#
loop_
_entity.id
_entity.type
_entity.pdbx_description
1 polymer ?
#
loop_
_entity_poly.entity_id
_entity_poly.type
_entity_poly.pdbx_seq_one_letter_code
_entity_poly.pdbx_strand_id
1 'polypeptide(L)'
;EGESYELGQEITVADFEAGKKVDVTGTSKGKGTQGNIKRHGNHRGPMTHGSKHKRLAGALAGATYPSRVFKGNKSPGRMGRETVTVQNVELVKIDTDRNLLLVKGAVPGGKGSLVRVRYAVKGQDK
;
A
#
# COMPACT_ATOMS: atom_id res chain seq x y z
N GLU A 1 13.70 -17.34 -18.51
CA GLU A 1 13.11 -18.64 -18.82
C GLU A 1 11.98 -18.84 -17.81
N GLY A 2 10.73 -18.87 -18.29
CA GLY A 2 9.58 -19.04 -17.42
C GLY A 2 9.42 -20.51 -17.06
N GLU A 3 9.38 -20.81 -15.77
CA GLU A 3 9.00 -22.12 -15.29
C GLU A 3 7.58 -22.45 -15.78
N SER A 4 7.42 -23.57 -16.47
CA SER A 4 6.12 -24.01 -16.94
C SER A 4 5.42 -24.80 -15.82
N TYR A 5 4.34 -24.22 -15.28
CA TYR A 5 3.51 -24.88 -14.29
C TYR A 5 2.41 -25.71 -14.97
N GLU A 6 2.12 -26.89 -14.44
CA GLU A 6 1.01 -27.72 -14.91
C GLU A 6 -0.31 -27.34 -14.21
N LEU A 7 -1.42 -27.55 -14.90
CA LEU A 7 -2.75 -27.31 -14.31
C LEU A 7 -2.99 -28.28 -13.14
N GLY A 8 -3.23 -27.70 -11.94
CA GLY A 8 -3.42 -28.46 -10.72
C GLY A 8 -2.14 -28.74 -9.93
N GLN A 9 -1.00 -28.23 -10.36
CA GLN A 9 0.25 -28.31 -9.60
C GLN A 9 0.13 -27.56 -8.28
N GLU A 10 0.56 -28.17 -7.20
CA GLU A 10 0.61 -27.57 -5.87
C GLU A 10 1.91 -26.78 -5.71
N ILE A 11 1.82 -25.48 -5.47
CA ILE A 11 2.96 -24.57 -5.23
C ILE A 11 3.11 -24.40 -3.72
N THR A 12 4.29 -24.72 -3.21
CA THR A 12 4.60 -24.62 -1.78
C THR A 12 5.61 -23.53 -1.48
N VAL A 13 5.84 -23.23 -0.20
CA VAL A 13 6.88 -22.26 0.20
C VAL A 13 8.30 -22.73 -0.10
N ALA A 14 8.48 -24.01 -0.41
CA ALA A 14 9.80 -24.57 -0.79
C ALA A 14 10.34 -23.99 -2.11
N ASP A 15 9.46 -23.42 -2.96
CA ASP A 15 9.85 -22.78 -4.22
C ASP A 15 10.53 -21.41 -4.00
N PHE A 16 10.55 -20.91 -2.76
CA PHE A 16 11.24 -19.67 -2.40
C PHE A 16 12.61 -19.94 -1.78
N GLU A 17 13.53 -18.99 -1.93
CA GLU A 17 14.87 -19.05 -1.36
C GLU A 17 15.04 -17.97 -0.26
N ALA A 18 15.55 -18.37 0.91
CA ALA A 18 15.86 -17.43 1.98
C ALA A 18 16.99 -16.47 1.57
N GLY A 19 16.90 -15.21 2.03
CA GLY A 19 17.84 -14.15 1.69
C GLY A 19 17.52 -13.41 0.40
N LYS A 20 16.64 -13.94 -0.46
CA LYS A 20 16.16 -13.22 -1.64
C LYS A 20 15.11 -12.16 -1.29
N LYS A 21 14.98 -11.17 -2.17
CA LYS A 21 13.95 -10.12 -2.03
C LYS A 21 12.68 -10.52 -2.74
N VAL A 22 11.55 -10.20 -2.11
CA VAL A 22 10.20 -10.47 -2.63
C VAL A 22 9.36 -9.20 -2.66
N ASP A 23 8.40 -9.17 -3.57
CA ASP A 23 7.34 -8.16 -3.65
C ASP A 23 6.06 -8.76 -3.07
N VAL A 24 5.48 -8.08 -2.09
CA VAL A 24 4.26 -8.51 -1.41
C VAL A 24 3.11 -7.60 -1.79
N THR A 25 2.12 -8.14 -2.46
CA THR A 25 0.92 -7.42 -2.89
C THR A 25 -0.28 -7.87 -2.07
N GLY A 26 -1.04 -6.92 -1.55
CA GLY A 26 -2.27 -7.21 -0.81
C GLY A 26 -3.21 -6.02 -0.79
N THR A 27 -4.38 -6.20 -0.19
CA THR A 27 -5.35 -5.13 -0.01
C THR A 27 -5.12 -4.45 1.34
N SER A 28 -4.85 -3.14 1.32
CA SER A 28 -4.61 -2.35 2.53
C SER A 28 -5.84 -2.30 3.45
N LYS A 29 -5.63 -2.08 4.75
CA LYS A 29 -6.71 -1.89 5.71
C LYS A 29 -7.60 -0.71 5.31
N GLY A 30 -8.91 -0.90 5.25
CA GLY A 30 -9.87 0.18 5.03
C GLY A 30 -9.91 1.12 6.24
N LYS A 31 -9.91 2.42 5.98
CA LYS A 31 -9.98 3.50 7.00
C LYS A 31 -11.25 4.33 6.89
N GLY A 32 -12.19 3.94 6.02
CA GLY A 32 -13.43 4.67 5.78
C GLY A 32 -13.19 6.01 5.08
N THR A 33 -14.11 6.94 5.25
CA THR A 33 -13.97 8.31 4.74
C THR A 33 -13.10 9.13 5.68
N GLN A 34 -12.04 9.72 5.14
CA GLN A 34 -11.07 10.52 5.90
C GLN A 34 -10.97 11.94 5.35
N GLY A 35 -10.68 12.89 6.24
CA GLY A 35 -10.40 14.28 5.87
C GLY A 35 -9.01 14.45 5.25
N ASN A 36 -8.76 15.63 4.68
CA ASN A 36 -7.53 15.95 3.95
C ASN A 36 -6.26 15.76 4.77
N ILE A 37 -6.29 16.08 6.04
CA ILE A 37 -5.11 16.00 6.92
C ILE A 37 -4.63 14.55 7.02
N LYS A 38 -5.52 13.61 7.31
CA LYS A 38 -5.16 12.19 7.43
C LYS A 38 -4.94 11.51 6.09
N ARG A 39 -5.77 11.85 5.09
CA ARG A 39 -5.71 11.20 3.79
C ARG A 39 -4.50 11.63 2.95
N HIS A 40 -4.12 12.90 3.02
CA HIS A 40 -3.09 13.49 2.17
C HIS A 40 -1.91 14.10 2.93
N GLY A 41 -1.89 14.01 4.26
CA GLY A 41 -0.82 14.60 5.08
C GLY A 41 -0.80 16.13 5.07
N ASN A 42 -1.92 16.78 4.79
CA ASN A 42 -2.01 18.23 4.78
C ASN A 42 -1.87 18.80 6.20
N HIS A 43 -1.33 20.01 6.30
CA HIS A 43 -1.25 20.72 7.56
C HIS A 43 -2.63 21.25 7.98
N ARG A 44 -2.86 21.30 9.29
CA ARG A 44 -4.02 21.98 9.86
C ARG A 44 -3.77 23.49 9.93
N GLY A 45 -4.84 24.29 9.89
CA GLY A 45 -4.78 25.72 10.13
C GLY A 45 -4.56 26.07 11.61
N PRO A 46 -4.48 27.38 11.95
CA PRO A 46 -4.34 27.85 13.32
C PRO A 46 -5.47 27.33 14.21
N MET A 47 -5.15 26.88 15.42
CA MET A 47 -6.13 26.34 16.38
C MET A 47 -6.69 27.41 17.30
N THR A 48 -6.01 28.57 17.42
CA THR A 48 -6.31 29.71 18.27
C THR A 48 -6.49 30.97 17.44
N HIS A 49 -6.50 32.16 18.07
CA HIS A 49 -6.69 33.47 17.43
C HIS A 49 -8.00 33.61 16.62
N GLY A 50 -9.07 32.94 17.06
CA GLY A 50 -10.38 33.02 16.40
C GLY A 50 -10.49 32.32 15.03
N SER A 51 -9.49 31.54 14.63
CA SER A 51 -9.53 30.81 13.35
C SER A 51 -10.70 29.85 13.27
N LYS A 52 -11.49 29.94 12.21
CA LYS A 52 -12.56 28.99 11.87
C LYS A 52 -12.10 27.92 10.87
N HIS A 53 -10.90 28.08 10.26
CA HIS A 53 -10.33 27.20 9.24
C HIS A 53 -9.28 26.24 9.84
N LYS A 54 -9.68 25.42 10.82
CA LYS A 54 -8.77 24.54 11.55
C LYS A 54 -8.38 23.28 10.77
N ARG A 55 -9.35 22.64 10.15
CA ARG A 55 -9.18 21.36 9.43
C ARG A 55 -9.73 21.37 7.99
N LEU A 56 -10.03 22.54 7.47
CA LEU A 56 -10.60 22.72 6.13
C LEU A 56 -9.53 22.63 5.04
N ALA A 57 -9.96 22.29 3.83
CA ALA A 57 -9.07 22.16 2.67
C ALA A 57 -8.51 23.50 2.18
N GLY A 58 -9.13 24.62 2.53
CA GLY A 58 -8.80 25.94 2.00
C GLY A 58 -9.39 26.21 0.63
N ALA A 59 -8.77 27.11 -0.14
CA ALA A 59 -9.24 27.48 -1.46
C ALA A 59 -9.07 26.33 -2.47
N LEU A 60 -10.06 26.18 -3.36
CA LEU A 60 -10.08 25.13 -4.38
C LEU A 60 -9.57 25.62 -5.74
N ALA A 61 -9.22 26.91 -5.85
CA ALA A 61 -8.79 27.60 -7.08
C ALA A 61 -9.84 27.60 -8.21
N GLY A 62 -9.57 28.30 -9.30
CA GLY A 62 -10.37 28.22 -10.53
C GLY A 62 -11.77 28.79 -10.42
N ALA A 63 -11.94 30.04 -9.90
CA ALA A 63 -13.24 30.67 -9.74
C ALA A 63 -13.99 30.88 -11.08
N THR A 64 -13.85 32.03 -11.71
CA THR A 64 -14.57 32.35 -12.96
C THR A 64 -14.01 31.58 -14.15
N TYR A 65 -12.70 31.42 -14.23
CA TYR A 65 -12.02 30.62 -15.26
C TYR A 65 -10.96 29.75 -14.62
N PRO A 66 -10.92 28.44 -14.84
CA PRO A 66 -11.71 27.61 -15.77
C PRO A 66 -13.03 27.09 -15.19
N SER A 67 -13.57 27.64 -14.10
CA SER A 67 -14.84 27.26 -13.47
C SER A 67 -14.96 25.81 -13.02
N ARG A 68 -13.84 25.20 -12.67
CA ARG A 68 -13.77 23.81 -12.19
C ARG A 68 -12.64 23.59 -11.21
N VAL A 69 -12.76 22.57 -10.39
CA VAL A 69 -11.65 22.03 -9.59
C VAL A 69 -10.85 21.06 -10.44
N PHE A 70 -9.53 21.24 -10.50
CA PHE A 70 -8.66 20.38 -11.29
C PHE A 70 -8.57 18.95 -10.73
N LYS A 71 -8.33 17.97 -11.62
CA LYS A 71 -8.04 16.60 -11.22
C LYS A 71 -6.77 16.55 -10.35
N GLY A 72 -6.73 15.62 -9.41
CA GLY A 72 -5.59 15.48 -8.50
C GLY A 72 -5.63 16.42 -7.28
N ASN A 73 -6.66 17.28 -7.14
CA ASN A 73 -6.81 18.09 -5.94
C ASN A 73 -7.02 17.20 -4.71
N LYS A 74 -6.28 17.51 -3.64
CA LYS A 74 -6.28 16.76 -2.39
C LYS A 74 -7.57 17.03 -1.61
N SER A 75 -8.57 16.18 -1.78
CA SER A 75 -9.89 16.30 -1.16
C SER A 75 -10.20 15.16 -0.19
N PRO A 76 -11.12 15.34 0.76
CA PRO A 76 -11.61 14.25 1.60
C PRO A 76 -12.17 13.11 0.75
N GLY A 77 -12.17 11.90 1.29
CA GLY A 77 -12.75 10.75 0.62
C GLY A 77 -12.33 9.43 1.25
N ARG A 78 -12.67 8.34 0.60
CA ARG A 78 -12.31 6.99 1.05
C ARG A 78 -10.79 6.83 1.09
N MET A 79 -10.31 6.17 2.13
CA MET A 79 -8.91 5.86 2.35
C MET A 79 -8.74 4.37 2.68
N GLY A 80 -7.71 3.76 2.12
CA GLY A 80 -7.45 2.33 2.27
C GLY A 80 -8.38 1.45 1.43
N ARG A 81 -8.31 0.13 1.65
CA ARG A 81 -8.95 -0.91 0.84
C ARG A 81 -8.53 -0.80 -0.64
N GLU A 82 -7.28 -0.49 -0.84
CA GLU A 82 -6.64 -0.37 -2.15
C GLU A 82 -5.58 -1.45 -2.28
N THR A 83 -5.33 -1.92 -3.50
CA THR A 83 -4.22 -2.85 -3.77
C THR A 83 -2.90 -2.10 -3.60
N VAL A 84 -2.06 -2.59 -2.70
CA VAL A 84 -0.75 -2.02 -2.39
C VAL A 84 0.30 -3.10 -2.55
N THR A 85 1.42 -2.76 -3.18
CA THR A 85 2.58 -3.64 -3.29
C THR A 85 3.74 -3.04 -2.49
N VAL A 86 4.24 -3.77 -1.52
CA VAL A 86 5.49 -3.46 -0.83
C VAL A 86 6.60 -4.20 -1.56
N GLN A 87 7.53 -3.45 -2.13
CA GLN A 87 8.60 -3.98 -2.96
C GLN A 87 9.87 -4.23 -2.17
N ASN A 88 10.69 -5.17 -2.65
CA ASN A 88 12.04 -5.44 -2.13
C ASN A 88 12.06 -5.82 -0.64
N VAL A 89 11.07 -6.58 -0.18
CA VAL A 89 11.05 -7.11 1.19
C VAL A 89 11.98 -8.31 1.26
N GLU A 90 12.88 -8.33 2.24
CA GLU A 90 13.81 -9.41 2.47
C GLU A 90 13.09 -10.65 3.04
N LEU A 91 13.31 -11.81 2.45
CA LEU A 91 12.82 -13.10 2.93
C LEU A 91 13.86 -13.70 3.90
N VAL A 92 13.58 -13.60 5.20
CA VAL A 92 14.53 -13.96 6.26
C VAL A 92 14.63 -15.46 6.46
N LYS A 93 13.48 -16.15 6.49
CA LYS A 93 13.43 -17.59 6.76
C LYS A 93 12.20 -18.21 6.09
N ILE A 94 12.37 -19.46 5.68
CA ILE A 94 11.31 -20.33 5.15
C ILE A 94 11.15 -21.50 6.11
N ASP A 95 9.92 -21.75 6.53
CA ASP A 95 9.54 -22.89 7.36
C ASP A 95 8.65 -23.80 6.52
N THR A 96 9.21 -24.86 5.98
CA THR A 96 8.52 -25.82 5.12
C THR A 96 7.51 -26.67 5.88
N ASP A 97 7.80 -26.98 7.15
CA ASP A 97 6.91 -27.84 7.95
C ASP A 97 5.57 -27.18 8.27
N ARG A 98 5.61 -25.85 8.42
CA ARG A 98 4.42 -25.03 8.70
C ARG A 98 3.88 -24.27 7.49
N ASN A 99 4.55 -24.40 6.35
CA ASN A 99 4.26 -23.67 5.12
C ASN A 99 4.24 -22.14 5.32
N LEU A 100 5.30 -21.60 6.00
CA LEU A 100 5.40 -20.20 6.40
C LEU A 100 6.60 -19.49 5.76
N LEU A 101 6.36 -18.24 5.32
CA LEU A 101 7.40 -17.31 4.87
C LEU A 101 7.58 -16.20 5.92
N LEU A 102 8.79 -16.02 6.44
CA LEU A 102 9.14 -14.91 7.33
C LEU A 102 9.77 -13.78 6.53
N VAL A 103 9.07 -12.66 6.44
CA VAL A 103 9.51 -11.47 5.72
C VAL A 103 9.85 -10.34 6.68
N LYS A 104 10.89 -9.55 6.35
CA LYS A 104 11.34 -8.41 7.14
C LYS A 104 10.67 -7.13 6.66
N GLY A 105 9.60 -6.73 7.30
CA GLY A 105 8.89 -5.49 6.96
C GLY A 105 7.40 -5.56 7.14
N ALA A 106 6.72 -4.53 6.63
CA ALA A 106 5.26 -4.44 6.70
C ALA A 106 4.61 -5.20 5.55
N VAL A 107 3.59 -5.97 5.87
CA VAL A 107 2.73 -6.66 4.90
C VAL A 107 1.41 -5.92 4.78
N PRO A 108 0.91 -5.62 3.58
CA PRO A 108 -0.36 -4.92 3.41
C PRO A 108 -1.55 -5.76 3.87
N GLY A 109 -2.53 -5.10 4.49
CA GLY A 109 -3.76 -5.73 4.93
C GLY A 109 -3.85 -6.01 6.43
N GLY A 110 -4.91 -6.69 6.82
CA GLY A 110 -5.17 -7.14 8.17
C GLY A 110 -4.63 -8.54 8.42
N LYS A 111 -4.69 -9.00 9.67
CA LYS A 111 -4.40 -10.39 10.00
C LYS A 111 -5.39 -11.30 9.26
N GLY A 112 -4.89 -12.34 8.60
CA GLY A 112 -5.70 -13.26 7.81
C GLY A 112 -6.11 -12.74 6.41
N SER A 113 -5.57 -11.59 5.97
CA SER A 113 -5.80 -11.11 4.60
C SER A 113 -5.00 -11.93 3.59
N LEU A 114 -5.59 -12.14 2.41
CA LEU A 114 -4.90 -12.72 1.28
C LEU A 114 -3.80 -11.78 0.78
N VAL A 115 -2.61 -12.32 0.56
CA VAL A 115 -1.47 -11.63 -0.05
C VAL A 115 -0.90 -12.47 -1.19
N ARG A 116 -0.35 -11.80 -2.20
CA ARG A 116 0.39 -12.43 -3.28
C ARG A 116 1.86 -12.08 -3.10
N VAL A 117 2.69 -13.11 -3.00
CA VAL A 117 4.14 -12.98 -2.89
C VAL A 117 4.77 -13.40 -4.22
N ARG A 118 5.73 -12.64 -4.70
CA ARG A 118 6.53 -12.98 -5.88
C ARG A 118 7.96 -12.52 -5.67
N TYR A 119 8.90 -13.08 -6.38
CA TYR A 119 10.26 -12.55 -6.40
C TYR A 119 10.28 -11.10 -6.86
N ALA A 120 11.11 -10.27 -6.25
CA ALA A 120 11.23 -8.86 -6.59
C ALA A 120 11.81 -8.72 -8.01
N VAL A 121 11.19 -7.82 -8.81
CA VAL A 121 11.69 -7.49 -10.15
C VAL A 121 12.94 -6.59 -10.06
N LYS A 122 13.04 -5.79 -8.99
CA LYS A 122 14.14 -4.84 -8.75
C LYS A 122 14.93 -5.25 -7.52
N GLY A 123 16.25 -4.96 -7.52
CA GLY A 123 17.08 -5.14 -6.34
C GLY A 123 17.40 -6.60 -6.01
N GLN A 124 17.27 -7.50 -6.95
CA GLN A 124 17.95 -8.79 -6.90
C GLN A 124 19.38 -8.54 -7.39
N ASP A 125 20.36 -8.87 -6.56
CA ASP A 125 21.74 -8.89 -7.02
C ASP A 125 21.85 -9.95 -8.12
N LYS A 126 22.43 -9.56 -9.26
CA LYS A 126 22.65 -10.44 -10.41
C LYS A 126 23.77 -11.42 -10.08
#